data_5a8659f4227a42b86a90c08a9252035d
#
_entry.id   5a8659f4227a42b86a90c08a9252035d
#
_cell.length_a   1.000
_cell.length_b   1.000
_cell.length_c   1.000
_cell.angle_alpha   90.00
_cell.angle_beta   90.00
_cell.angle_gamma   90.00
#
_symmetry.space_group_name_H-M   'P 1'
#
loop_
_entity.id
_entity.type
_entity.pdbx_description
1 polymer ?
#
loop_
_entity_poly.entity_id
_entity_poly.type
_entity_poly.pdbx_seq_one_letter_code
_entity_poly.pdbx_strand_id
1 'polypeptide(L)'
;MSRLQRGLIYWLAMTASAPVLAHHSTNVIYDRSQIVETEGEVTAVSWRNPHIRFSVRADDGSVWEIETNSVSIVSRFGLTPGLVDPGTRVTIAGNPTRASNSGMWLTNMLLPDGQEILFGAQYQARWSEDTIGEDIRGSVTADPGGELGIFRVWTNGTGPGSFWGTDFPVTPAAAAARANHDPLRDDPTQNCAPKGMPYIMEQPYPIEILEEDDAIVLKLEEYDTIRRIEMAADHPQPSVAASILGYSVGRWEDEILVVNTTALNYPFLNSSGIPQSTDSTIEERFWLNEDGSRLNYEMTITDPVNFTRPVTLTKFWTWRPGEEVRPYDCIL
;
A
#
# COMPACT_ATOMS: atom_id res chain seq x y z
N MET A 1 -26.29 48.93 -48.36
CA MET A 1 -25.20 47.91 -48.34
C MET A 1 -24.88 47.61 -46.87
N SER A 2 -25.53 46.59 -46.29
CA SER A 2 -25.43 46.20 -44.89
C SER A 2 -24.53 44.98 -44.75
N ARG A 3 -23.46 45.09 -43.98
CA ARG A 3 -22.58 43.95 -43.63
C ARG A 3 -23.14 43.24 -42.39
N LEU A 4 -23.64 42.00 -42.54
CA LEU A 4 -23.92 41.09 -41.43
C LEU A 4 -22.60 40.58 -40.84
N GLN A 5 -22.34 40.94 -39.59
CA GLN A 5 -21.31 40.26 -38.77
C GLN A 5 -21.91 38.96 -38.21
N ARG A 6 -21.38 37.83 -38.62
CA ARG A 6 -21.63 36.53 -38.01
C ARG A 6 -20.73 36.35 -36.78
N GLY A 7 -21.28 36.48 -35.58
CA GLY A 7 -20.61 36.15 -34.33
C GLY A 7 -20.47 34.65 -34.19
N LEU A 8 -19.27 34.12 -34.13
CA LEU A 8 -18.94 32.72 -33.82
C LEU A 8 -18.91 32.59 -32.28
N ILE A 9 -19.92 31.91 -31.73
CA ILE A 9 -19.95 31.59 -30.31
C ILE A 9 -19.13 30.31 -30.13
N TYR A 10 -17.94 30.42 -29.55
CA TYR A 10 -17.16 29.30 -29.08
C TYR A 10 -17.75 28.77 -27.75
N TRP A 11 -18.34 27.58 -27.79
CA TRP A 11 -18.65 26.82 -26.61
C TRP A 11 -17.34 26.26 -26.04
N LEU A 12 -16.87 26.83 -24.94
CA LEU A 12 -15.78 26.24 -24.14
C LEU A 12 -16.37 25.10 -23.35
N ALA A 13 -16.16 23.86 -23.82
CA ALA A 13 -16.45 22.67 -23.04
C ALA A 13 -15.47 22.64 -21.85
N MET A 14 -15.92 23.06 -20.67
CA MET A 14 -15.21 22.77 -19.41
C MET A 14 -15.30 21.25 -19.20
N THR A 15 -14.25 20.52 -19.52
CA THR A 15 -14.05 19.17 -19.04
C THR A 15 -13.75 19.28 -17.55
N ALA A 16 -14.74 18.99 -16.70
CA ALA A 16 -14.52 18.77 -15.29
C ALA A 16 -13.67 17.51 -15.15
N SER A 17 -12.37 17.66 -14.94
CA SER A 17 -11.51 16.58 -14.49
C SER A 17 -11.96 16.22 -13.07
N ALA A 18 -12.63 15.08 -12.92
CA ALA A 18 -12.87 14.50 -11.60
C ALA A 18 -11.49 14.22 -10.95
N PRO A 19 -11.29 14.52 -9.67
CA PRO A 19 -10.05 14.17 -8.99
C PRO A 19 -9.91 12.64 -9.00
N VAL A 20 -8.83 12.15 -9.57
CA VAL A 20 -8.47 10.72 -9.54
C VAL A 20 -7.84 10.47 -8.17
N LEU A 21 -8.55 9.80 -7.27
CA LEU A 21 -8.08 9.42 -5.95
C LEU A 21 -7.19 8.18 -6.12
N ALA A 22 -5.88 8.30 -5.92
CA ALA A 22 -4.94 7.23 -6.24
C ALA A 22 -4.57 6.33 -5.02
N HIS A 23 -4.18 6.89 -3.89
CA HIS A 23 -3.82 6.10 -2.69
C HIS A 23 -4.36 6.76 -1.42
N HIS A 24 -5.02 5.98 -0.58
CA HIS A 24 -5.56 6.48 0.70
C HIS A 24 -5.65 5.35 1.72
N SER A 25 -5.69 5.69 3.00
CA SER A 25 -6.02 4.74 4.05
C SER A 25 -7.47 4.27 3.88
N THR A 26 -7.64 3.04 3.40
CA THR A 26 -8.95 2.45 3.16
C THR A 26 -9.84 2.44 4.41
N ASN A 27 -9.24 2.37 5.61
CA ASN A 27 -9.97 2.40 6.88
C ASN A 27 -10.58 3.76 7.21
N VAL A 28 -10.04 4.86 6.67
CA VAL A 28 -10.61 6.21 6.86
C VAL A 28 -11.81 6.42 5.94
N ILE A 29 -11.71 5.93 4.71
CA ILE A 29 -12.72 6.18 3.66
C ILE A 29 -13.88 5.20 3.72
N TYR A 30 -13.62 3.92 4.03
CA TYR A 30 -14.61 2.87 4.01
C TYR A 30 -15.00 2.41 5.42
N ASP A 31 -16.29 2.17 5.62
CA ASP A 31 -16.81 1.63 6.89
C ASP A 31 -16.65 0.11 6.93
N ARG A 32 -15.54 -0.35 7.50
CA ARG A 32 -15.22 -1.78 7.63
C ARG A 32 -16.18 -2.56 8.53
N SER A 33 -17.04 -1.89 9.30
CA SER A 33 -18.04 -2.54 10.17
C SER A 33 -19.32 -2.92 9.44
N GLN A 34 -19.48 -2.45 8.18
CA GLN A 34 -20.67 -2.67 7.39
C GLN A 34 -20.33 -3.37 6.07
N ILE A 35 -21.28 -4.14 5.57
CA ILE A 35 -21.29 -4.67 4.20
C ILE A 35 -22.58 -4.24 3.55
N VAL A 36 -22.49 -3.72 2.34
CA VAL A 36 -23.62 -3.41 1.47
C VAL A 36 -23.54 -4.28 0.22
N GLU A 37 -24.69 -4.58 -0.36
CA GLU A 37 -24.80 -5.35 -1.60
C GLU A 37 -25.60 -4.57 -2.63
N THR A 38 -25.25 -4.74 -3.90
CA THR A 38 -26.04 -4.24 -5.03
C THR A 38 -25.85 -5.11 -6.26
N GLU A 39 -26.80 -5.05 -7.18
CA GLU A 39 -26.72 -5.72 -8.49
C GLU A 39 -26.71 -4.67 -9.59
N GLY A 40 -26.02 -4.98 -10.68
CA GLY A 40 -25.97 -4.06 -11.81
C GLY A 40 -25.08 -4.55 -12.95
N GLU A 41 -24.90 -3.68 -13.92
CA GLU A 41 -24.02 -3.89 -15.07
C GLU A 41 -22.73 -3.11 -14.90
N VAL A 42 -21.58 -3.77 -15.08
CA VAL A 42 -20.26 -3.12 -15.11
C VAL A 42 -20.19 -2.20 -16.33
N THR A 43 -19.94 -0.92 -16.13
CA THR A 43 -19.83 0.08 -17.19
C THR A 43 -18.41 0.47 -17.51
N ALA A 44 -17.49 0.32 -16.54
CA ALA A 44 -16.06 0.58 -16.71
C ALA A 44 -15.23 -0.31 -15.80
N VAL A 45 -14.02 -0.65 -16.25
CA VAL A 45 -13.01 -1.38 -15.50
C VAL A 45 -11.67 -0.67 -15.66
N SER A 46 -11.00 -0.40 -14.53
CA SER A 46 -9.63 0.11 -14.49
C SER A 46 -8.78 -0.90 -13.72
N TRP A 47 -8.06 -1.75 -14.46
CA TRP A 47 -7.21 -2.80 -13.89
C TRP A 47 -5.77 -2.33 -13.79
N ARG A 48 -5.47 -1.53 -12.76
CA ARG A 48 -4.15 -0.91 -12.54
C ARG A 48 -3.90 -0.61 -11.06
N ASN A 49 -2.62 -0.39 -10.70
CA ASN A 49 -2.25 0.13 -9.39
C ASN A 49 -2.55 1.65 -9.29
N PRO A 50 -2.82 2.16 -8.10
CA PRO A 50 -2.72 1.50 -6.79
C PRO A 50 -3.94 0.65 -6.41
N HIS A 51 -5.09 0.87 -7.05
CA HIS A 51 -6.35 0.18 -6.79
C HIS A 51 -7.05 -0.16 -8.09
N ILE A 52 -7.53 -1.40 -8.20
CA ILE A 52 -8.45 -1.78 -9.25
C ILE A 52 -9.78 -1.08 -8.99
N ARG A 53 -10.40 -0.54 -10.04
CA ARG A 53 -11.67 0.18 -9.96
C ARG A 53 -12.68 -0.37 -10.94
N PHE A 54 -13.94 -0.35 -10.52
CA PHE A 54 -15.09 -0.66 -11.36
C PHE A 54 -16.13 0.46 -11.21
N SER A 55 -16.82 0.78 -12.31
CA SER A 55 -18.08 1.51 -12.24
C SER A 55 -19.22 0.54 -12.56
N VAL A 56 -20.22 0.45 -11.67
CA VAL A 56 -21.37 -0.45 -11.83
C VAL A 56 -22.66 0.38 -11.84
N ARG A 57 -23.46 0.23 -12.89
CA ARG A 57 -24.80 0.83 -12.96
C ARG A 57 -25.80 -0.14 -12.36
N ALA A 58 -26.33 0.21 -11.19
CA ALA A 58 -27.35 -0.56 -10.51
C ALA A 58 -28.72 -0.48 -11.21
N ASP A 59 -29.63 -1.40 -10.88
CA ASP A 59 -30.95 -1.51 -11.50
C ASP A 59 -31.86 -0.29 -11.21
N ASP A 60 -31.62 0.44 -10.15
CA ASP A 60 -32.28 1.70 -9.84
C ASP A 60 -31.74 2.92 -10.61
N GLY A 61 -30.73 2.70 -11.46
CA GLY A 61 -30.07 3.70 -12.29
C GLY A 61 -28.93 4.42 -11.59
N SER A 62 -28.65 4.16 -10.31
CA SER A 62 -27.49 4.71 -9.62
C SER A 62 -26.19 4.14 -10.19
N VAL A 63 -25.11 4.95 -10.17
CA VAL A 63 -23.76 4.51 -10.55
C VAL A 63 -22.93 4.36 -9.30
N TRP A 64 -22.40 3.18 -9.10
CA TRP A 64 -21.51 2.84 -8.01
C TRP A 64 -20.04 2.94 -8.44
N GLU A 65 -19.28 3.72 -7.69
CA GLU A 65 -17.81 3.78 -7.84
C GLU A 65 -17.16 2.83 -6.83
N ILE A 66 -16.44 1.88 -7.35
CA ILE A 66 -15.97 0.72 -6.60
C ILE A 66 -14.46 0.66 -6.67
N GLU A 67 -13.83 0.51 -5.52
CA GLU A 67 -12.40 0.22 -5.41
C GLU A 67 -12.16 -1.13 -4.75
N THR A 68 -11.04 -1.75 -5.06
CA THR A 68 -10.56 -2.96 -4.38
C THR A 68 -9.04 -2.97 -4.28
N ASN A 69 -8.45 -4.10 -3.91
CA ASN A 69 -7.01 -4.26 -3.79
C ASN A 69 -6.27 -3.92 -5.09
N SER A 70 -4.96 -3.69 -4.96
CA SER A 70 -4.05 -3.44 -6.09
C SER A 70 -3.92 -4.66 -7.00
N VAL A 71 -3.52 -4.42 -8.24
CA VAL A 71 -3.16 -5.50 -9.18
C VAL A 71 -2.09 -6.42 -8.58
N SER A 72 -1.10 -5.84 -7.92
CA SER A 72 -0.02 -6.56 -7.24
C SER A 72 -0.52 -7.56 -6.20
N ILE A 73 -1.58 -7.23 -5.47
CA ILE A 73 -2.19 -8.15 -4.50
C ILE A 73 -3.04 -9.20 -5.19
N VAL A 74 -4.02 -8.79 -6.00
CA VAL A 74 -5.01 -9.73 -6.53
C VAL A 74 -4.41 -10.73 -7.52
N SER A 75 -3.34 -10.36 -8.24
CA SER A 75 -2.64 -11.29 -9.14
C SER A 75 -2.00 -12.48 -8.41
N ARG A 76 -1.66 -12.31 -7.12
CA ARG A 76 -1.18 -13.37 -6.23
C ARG A 76 -2.29 -14.30 -5.73
N PHE A 77 -3.53 -13.93 -6.01
CA PHE A 77 -4.73 -14.74 -5.78
C PHE A 77 -5.32 -15.28 -7.09
N GLY A 78 -4.53 -15.26 -8.17
CA GLY A 78 -4.97 -15.79 -9.46
C GLY A 78 -5.93 -14.91 -10.23
N LEU A 79 -6.21 -13.69 -9.78
CA LEU A 79 -7.10 -12.79 -10.51
C LEU A 79 -6.30 -12.05 -11.60
N THR A 80 -6.88 -12.00 -12.81
CA THR A 80 -6.24 -11.43 -13.99
C THR A 80 -7.15 -10.42 -14.68
N PRO A 81 -6.59 -9.50 -15.50
CA PRO A 81 -7.40 -8.67 -16.38
C PRO A 81 -8.29 -9.52 -17.29
N GLY A 82 -9.51 -9.05 -17.58
CA GLY A 82 -10.46 -9.75 -18.45
C GLY A 82 -11.36 -10.78 -17.76
N LEU A 83 -11.24 -10.97 -16.44
CA LEU A 83 -12.23 -11.72 -15.65
C LEU A 83 -13.59 -11.03 -15.63
N VAL A 84 -13.61 -9.71 -15.75
CA VAL A 84 -14.82 -8.88 -15.74
C VAL A 84 -14.67 -7.80 -16.79
N ASP A 85 -15.55 -7.80 -17.77
CA ASP A 85 -15.58 -6.80 -18.84
C ASP A 85 -16.79 -5.86 -18.69
N PRO A 86 -16.74 -4.64 -19.24
CA PRO A 86 -17.92 -3.79 -19.39
C PRO A 86 -19.05 -4.54 -20.11
N GLY A 87 -20.29 -4.39 -19.60
CA GLY A 87 -21.46 -5.16 -20.04
C GLY A 87 -21.74 -6.41 -19.21
N THR A 88 -20.82 -6.85 -18.36
CA THR A 88 -21.04 -7.98 -17.46
C THR A 88 -22.03 -7.58 -16.35
N ARG A 89 -23.10 -8.38 -16.17
CA ARG A 89 -24.00 -8.24 -15.02
C ARG A 89 -23.38 -8.92 -13.81
N VAL A 90 -23.39 -8.24 -12.66
CA VAL A 90 -22.75 -8.72 -11.44
C VAL A 90 -23.61 -8.44 -10.21
N THR A 91 -23.46 -9.28 -9.18
CA THR A 91 -23.84 -8.95 -7.81
C THR A 91 -22.56 -8.64 -7.05
N ILE A 92 -22.50 -7.51 -6.35
CA ILE A 92 -21.31 -7.05 -5.65
C ILE A 92 -21.60 -6.81 -4.18
N ALA A 93 -20.61 -7.10 -3.32
CA ALA A 93 -20.64 -6.79 -1.91
C ALA A 93 -19.35 -6.12 -1.47
N GLY A 94 -19.45 -5.21 -0.51
CA GLY A 94 -18.30 -4.51 0.00
C GLY A 94 -18.60 -3.56 1.14
N ASN A 95 -17.55 -2.92 1.64
CA ASN A 95 -17.65 -1.93 2.71
C ASN A 95 -18.03 -0.58 2.11
N PRO A 96 -19.13 0.06 2.55
CA PRO A 96 -19.57 1.33 1.97
C PRO A 96 -18.57 2.45 2.26
N THR A 97 -18.42 3.39 1.31
CA THR A 97 -17.68 4.61 1.57
C THR A 97 -18.45 5.55 2.50
N ARG A 98 -17.71 6.28 3.34
CA ARG A 98 -18.29 7.33 4.20
C ARG A 98 -18.60 8.62 3.44
N ALA A 99 -18.08 8.76 2.21
CA ALA A 99 -18.16 9.99 1.42
C ALA A 99 -19.40 10.08 0.52
N SER A 100 -20.04 8.95 0.18
CA SER A 100 -21.20 8.89 -0.71
C SER A 100 -22.09 7.69 -0.40
N ASN A 101 -23.29 7.65 -1.00
CA ASN A 101 -24.22 6.50 -0.86
C ASN A 101 -24.04 5.44 -1.95
N SER A 102 -23.14 5.66 -2.91
CA SER A 102 -22.94 4.78 -4.06
C SER A 102 -21.45 4.53 -4.33
N GLY A 103 -20.72 4.15 -3.29
CA GLY A 103 -19.32 3.76 -3.37
C GLY A 103 -19.01 2.67 -2.35
N MET A 104 -18.10 1.76 -2.70
CA MET A 104 -17.66 0.70 -1.78
C MET A 104 -16.23 0.25 -2.04
N TRP A 105 -15.63 -0.31 -1.01
CA TRP A 105 -14.47 -1.19 -1.10
C TRP A 105 -14.96 -2.61 -1.35
N LEU A 106 -14.75 -3.12 -2.55
CA LEU A 106 -15.23 -4.42 -2.99
C LEU A 106 -14.53 -5.56 -2.26
N THR A 107 -15.33 -6.50 -1.77
CA THR A 107 -14.86 -7.74 -1.15
C THR A 107 -15.19 -8.95 -2.02
N ASN A 108 -16.41 -8.98 -2.58
CA ASN A 108 -16.96 -10.12 -3.30
C ASN A 108 -17.70 -9.64 -4.59
N MET A 109 -17.60 -10.42 -5.65
CA MET A 109 -18.37 -10.22 -6.88
C MET A 109 -18.84 -11.58 -7.42
N LEU A 110 -20.15 -11.73 -7.62
CA LEU A 110 -20.74 -12.89 -8.26
C LEU A 110 -20.93 -12.63 -9.75
N LEU A 111 -20.40 -13.52 -10.57
CA LEU A 111 -20.51 -13.48 -12.03
C LEU A 111 -21.80 -14.18 -12.52
N PRO A 112 -22.25 -13.95 -13.77
CA PRO A 112 -23.48 -14.53 -14.33
C PRO A 112 -23.47 -16.06 -14.44
N ASP A 113 -22.30 -16.67 -14.52
CA ASP A 113 -22.10 -18.12 -14.58
C ASP A 113 -22.15 -18.80 -13.21
N GLY A 114 -22.28 -18.02 -12.14
CA GLY A 114 -22.34 -18.48 -10.76
C GLY A 114 -20.98 -18.56 -10.04
N GLN A 115 -19.89 -18.18 -10.71
CA GLN A 115 -18.58 -18.09 -10.06
C GLN A 115 -18.49 -16.82 -9.20
N GLU A 116 -17.94 -16.95 -8.00
CA GLU A 116 -17.72 -15.82 -7.08
C GLU A 116 -16.25 -15.44 -7.00
N ILE A 117 -15.95 -14.16 -7.21
CA ILE A 117 -14.62 -13.58 -7.09
C ILE A 117 -14.41 -13.03 -5.67
N LEU A 118 -13.36 -13.50 -4.98
CA LEU A 118 -12.91 -12.97 -3.70
C LEU A 118 -11.71 -12.02 -3.94
N PHE A 119 -11.88 -10.74 -3.60
CA PHE A 119 -10.83 -9.72 -3.82
C PHE A 119 -9.82 -9.63 -2.68
N GLY A 120 -9.54 -10.73 -1.99
CA GLY A 120 -8.56 -10.84 -0.92
C GLY A 120 -8.73 -12.11 -0.11
N ALA A 121 -7.62 -12.72 0.31
CA ALA A 121 -7.60 -14.00 1.02
C ALA A 121 -8.34 -14.00 2.37
N GLN A 122 -8.63 -12.82 2.94
CA GLN A 122 -9.38 -12.66 4.18
C GLN A 122 -10.90 -12.72 3.99
N TYR A 123 -11.39 -12.65 2.75
CA TYR A 123 -12.83 -12.66 2.46
C TYR A 123 -13.33 -14.10 2.28
N GLN A 124 -14.58 -14.32 2.64
CA GLN A 124 -15.26 -15.60 2.53
C GLN A 124 -16.35 -15.52 1.48
N ALA A 125 -16.66 -16.66 0.85
CA ALA A 125 -17.76 -16.80 -0.09
C ALA A 125 -19.11 -16.40 0.54
N ARG A 126 -19.94 -15.73 -0.23
CA ARG A 126 -21.25 -15.22 0.18
C ARG A 126 -22.38 -15.90 -0.56
N TRP A 127 -22.19 -16.23 -1.83
CA TRP A 127 -23.24 -16.67 -2.72
C TRP A 127 -22.95 -18.01 -3.41
N SER A 128 -21.67 -18.38 -3.58
CA SER A 128 -21.28 -19.56 -4.34
C SER A 128 -20.17 -20.34 -3.65
N GLU A 129 -20.19 -21.66 -3.85
CA GLU A 129 -19.06 -22.53 -3.48
C GLU A 129 -18.00 -22.57 -4.58
N ASP A 130 -18.34 -22.16 -5.81
CA ASP A 130 -17.39 -21.99 -6.92
C ASP A 130 -16.72 -20.62 -6.81
N THR A 131 -15.55 -20.57 -6.17
CA THR A 131 -14.83 -19.34 -5.87
C THR A 131 -13.50 -19.28 -6.59
N ILE A 132 -13.09 -18.03 -6.94
CA ILE A 132 -11.71 -17.68 -7.32
C ILE A 132 -11.21 -16.52 -6.47
N GLY A 133 -9.90 -16.36 -6.39
CA GLY A 133 -9.28 -15.32 -5.54
C GLY A 133 -8.65 -15.88 -4.28
N GLU A 134 -8.39 -17.17 -4.24
CA GLU A 134 -7.62 -17.82 -3.18
C GLU A 134 -6.12 -17.51 -3.31
N ASP A 135 -5.40 -17.57 -2.20
CA ASP A 135 -3.95 -17.38 -2.19
C ASP A 135 -3.24 -18.54 -2.91
N ILE A 136 -2.78 -18.29 -4.13
CA ILE A 136 -2.09 -19.28 -4.96
C ILE A 136 -0.56 -19.28 -4.75
N ARG A 137 -0.03 -18.46 -3.86
CA ARG A 137 1.40 -18.45 -3.53
C ARG A 137 1.80 -19.74 -2.85
N GLY A 138 3.04 -20.15 -3.01
CA GLY A 138 3.62 -21.29 -2.33
C GLY A 138 3.48 -21.20 -0.80
N SER A 139 3.56 -22.33 -0.12
CA SER A 139 3.51 -22.38 1.35
C SER A 139 4.69 -21.65 1.98
N VAL A 140 4.49 -21.12 3.18
CA VAL A 140 5.61 -20.67 4.02
C VAL A 140 6.51 -21.86 4.30
N THR A 141 7.81 -21.71 4.08
CA THR A 141 8.79 -22.80 4.14
C THR A 141 9.94 -22.42 5.06
N ALA A 142 10.40 -23.40 5.84
CA ALA A 142 11.62 -23.31 6.62
C ALA A 142 12.87 -23.33 5.71
N ASP A 143 13.94 -22.69 6.17
CA ASP A 143 15.29 -22.79 5.61
C ASP A 143 16.24 -23.36 6.65
N PRO A 144 16.17 -24.68 6.92
CA PRO A 144 16.89 -25.30 8.03
C PRO A 144 18.40 -25.23 7.91
N GLY A 145 18.93 -24.97 6.70
CA GLY A 145 20.37 -24.77 6.48
C GLY A 145 20.83 -23.34 6.76
N GLY A 146 19.92 -22.37 6.80
CA GLY A 146 20.25 -20.97 6.98
C GLY A 146 21.12 -20.39 5.84
N GLU A 147 21.30 -21.13 4.75
CA GLU A 147 22.26 -20.80 3.67
C GLU A 147 21.92 -19.50 2.95
N LEU A 148 20.64 -19.17 2.86
CA LEU A 148 20.18 -17.95 2.18
C LEU A 148 20.22 -16.71 3.08
N GLY A 149 20.29 -16.88 4.39
CA GLY A 149 20.24 -15.77 5.33
C GLY A 149 19.02 -14.89 5.11
N ILE A 150 19.19 -13.58 5.25
CA ILE A 150 18.12 -12.60 4.95
C ILE A 150 18.04 -12.22 3.46
N PHE A 151 19.01 -12.62 2.63
CA PHE A 151 19.20 -12.19 1.23
C PHE A 151 18.31 -12.98 0.27
N ARG A 152 17.03 -12.65 0.25
CA ARG A 152 16.01 -13.30 -0.59
C ARG A 152 14.76 -12.45 -0.66
N VAL A 153 13.75 -12.93 -1.38
CA VAL A 153 12.43 -12.29 -1.41
C VAL A 153 11.61 -12.71 -0.19
N TRP A 154 11.02 -11.75 0.46
CA TRP A 154 10.19 -11.90 1.64
C TRP A 154 8.78 -11.41 1.36
N THR A 155 7.78 -12.23 1.64
CA THR A 155 6.36 -11.91 1.50
C THR A 155 5.82 -11.33 2.80
N ASN A 156 4.97 -10.32 2.73
CA ASN A 156 4.35 -9.76 3.92
C ASN A 156 3.67 -10.84 4.76
N GLY A 157 3.92 -10.81 6.07
CA GLY A 157 3.30 -11.73 7.01
C GLY A 157 1.78 -11.53 7.10
N THR A 158 1.09 -12.54 7.57
CA THR A 158 -0.36 -12.51 7.82
C THR A 158 -0.67 -12.70 9.30
N GLY A 159 -1.79 -12.13 9.76
CA GLY A 159 -2.21 -12.24 11.16
C GLY A 159 -1.63 -11.16 12.08
N PRO A 160 -1.75 -11.36 13.40
CA PRO A 160 -1.30 -10.38 14.40
C PRO A 160 0.20 -10.08 14.28
N GLY A 161 0.56 -8.81 14.33
CA GLY A 161 1.95 -8.34 14.23
C GLY A 161 2.50 -8.26 12.82
N SER A 162 1.70 -8.49 11.78
CA SER A 162 2.11 -8.29 10.38
C SER A 162 2.05 -6.82 9.93
N PHE A 163 1.37 -5.98 10.68
CA PHE A 163 1.28 -4.52 10.48
C PHE A 163 1.50 -3.78 11.79
N TRP A 164 1.82 -2.49 11.69
CA TRP A 164 2.04 -1.64 12.84
C TRP A 164 0.78 -1.40 13.66
N GLY A 165 0.97 -1.16 14.97
CA GLY A 165 -0.10 -0.67 15.83
C GLY A 165 -0.48 0.79 15.51
N THR A 166 -1.57 1.25 16.10
CA THR A 166 -2.15 2.58 15.84
C THR A 166 -2.02 3.56 17.01
N ASP A 167 -1.49 3.12 18.14
CA ASP A 167 -1.34 3.95 19.34
C ASP A 167 0.05 4.58 19.39
N PHE A 168 0.11 5.87 19.09
CA PHE A 168 1.34 6.65 19.03
C PHE A 168 1.35 7.72 20.13
N PRO A 169 2.45 7.87 20.89
CA PRO A 169 2.60 8.86 21.96
C PRO A 169 2.88 10.26 21.40
N VAL A 170 1.95 10.78 20.60
CA VAL A 170 2.11 12.07 19.92
C VAL A 170 2.08 13.26 20.88
N THR A 171 2.83 14.31 20.54
CA THR A 171 2.72 15.60 21.22
C THR A 171 1.37 16.25 20.92
N PRO A 172 0.88 17.22 21.75
CA PRO A 172 -0.34 17.95 21.46
C PRO A 172 -0.33 18.65 20.09
N ALA A 173 0.83 19.14 19.64
CA ALA A 173 0.97 19.76 18.31
C ALA A 173 0.81 18.72 17.20
N ALA A 174 1.45 17.55 17.30
CA ALA A 174 1.31 16.47 16.34
C ALA A 174 -0.12 15.89 16.32
N ALA A 175 -0.79 15.80 17.47
CA ALA A 175 -2.18 15.39 17.56
C ALA A 175 -3.12 16.36 16.84
N ALA A 176 -2.89 17.68 17.01
CA ALA A 176 -3.65 18.71 16.30
C ALA A 176 -3.40 18.68 14.78
N ALA A 177 -2.15 18.48 14.35
CA ALA A 177 -1.81 18.34 12.93
C ALA A 177 -2.50 17.12 12.33
N ARG A 178 -2.42 15.95 13.00
CA ARG A 178 -3.12 14.73 12.60
C ARG A 178 -4.64 14.93 12.47
N ALA A 179 -5.26 15.63 13.39
CA ALA A 179 -6.70 15.89 13.37
C ALA A 179 -7.14 16.78 12.20
N ASN A 180 -6.24 17.59 11.65
CA ASN A 180 -6.48 18.46 10.50
C ASN A 180 -6.05 17.82 9.16
N HIS A 181 -5.43 16.66 9.19
CA HIS A 181 -5.01 15.94 7.99
C HIS A 181 -6.21 15.39 7.23
N ASP A 182 -6.26 15.71 5.94
CA ASP A 182 -7.23 15.14 5.01
C ASP A 182 -6.47 14.18 4.07
N PRO A 183 -6.64 12.86 4.23
CA PRO A 183 -5.88 11.88 3.44
C PRO A 183 -6.17 11.96 1.94
N LEU A 184 -7.29 12.55 1.52
CA LEU A 184 -7.61 12.73 0.09
C LEU A 184 -6.91 13.93 -0.54
N ARG A 185 -6.47 14.89 0.28
CA ARG A 185 -5.83 16.12 -0.18
C ARG A 185 -4.34 16.15 0.14
N ASP A 186 -3.98 15.68 1.34
CA ASP A 186 -2.65 15.93 1.93
C ASP A 186 -1.69 14.74 1.78
N ASP A 187 -2.19 13.53 1.47
CA ASP A 187 -1.34 12.35 1.27
C ASP A 187 -0.68 12.41 -0.12
N PRO A 188 0.67 12.49 -0.20
CA PRO A 188 1.39 12.52 -1.47
C PRO A 188 1.11 11.33 -2.39
N THR A 189 0.75 10.18 -1.81
CA THR A 189 0.49 8.94 -2.56
C THR A 189 -0.75 9.03 -3.46
N GLN A 190 -1.63 10.02 -3.23
CA GLN A 190 -2.78 10.30 -4.10
C GLN A 190 -2.38 10.57 -5.56
N ASN A 191 -1.16 11.02 -5.80
CA ASN A 191 -0.63 11.34 -7.11
C ASN A 191 0.50 10.39 -7.53
N CYS A 192 0.48 9.14 -7.11
CA CYS A 192 1.55 8.15 -7.32
C CYS A 192 2.93 8.62 -6.82
N ALA A 193 3.00 9.59 -5.93
CA ALA A 193 4.27 9.94 -5.29
C ALA A 193 4.69 8.82 -4.32
N PRO A 194 5.96 8.37 -4.40
CA PRO A 194 6.42 7.27 -3.55
C PRO A 194 6.33 7.61 -2.06
N LYS A 195 6.05 6.60 -1.26
CA LYS A 195 6.17 6.69 0.20
C LYS A 195 7.64 6.84 0.59
N GLY A 196 7.88 7.59 1.66
CA GLY A 196 9.19 7.67 2.30
C GLY A 196 9.28 6.83 3.57
N MET A 197 10.47 6.84 4.19
CA MET A 197 10.67 6.23 5.50
C MET A 197 9.98 7.07 6.60
N PRO A 198 9.37 6.45 7.60
CA PRO A 198 9.24 5.01 7.81
C PRO A 198 8.07 4.37 7.05
N TYR A 199 7.16 5.13 6.48
CA TYR A 199 5.87 4.68 5.95
C TYR A 199 6.00 3.58 4.89
N ILE A 200 7.04 3.63 4.05
CA ILE A 200 7.26 2.62 3.00
C ILE A 200 7.46 1.20 3.59
N MET A 201 7.96 1.07 4.82
CA MET A 201 8.17 -0.23 5.44
C MET A 201 6.87 -0.90 5.91
N GLU A 202 5.74 -0.17 5.93
CA GLU A 202 4.41 -0.71 6.24
C GLU A 202 3.73 -1.36 5.02
N GLN A 203 4.31 -1.24 3.83
CA GLN A 203 3.73 -1.76 2.60
C GLN A 203 3.34 -3.26 2.71
N PRO A 204 2.23 -3.69 2.06
CA PRO A 204 1.74 -5.08 2.14
C PRO A 204 2.32 -6.01 1.06
N TYR A 205 3.29 -5.54 0.29
CA TYR A 205 3.88 -6.25 -0.85
C TYR A 205 5.19 -6.93 -0.48
N PRO A 206 5.71 -7.84 -1.31
CA PRO A 206 7.03 -8.43 -1.11
C PRO A 206 8.15 -7.39 -1.09
N ILE A 207 9.22 -7.76 -0.40
CA ILE A 207 10.50 -7.08 -0.44
C ILE A 207 11.59 -8.07 -0.83
N GLU A 208 12.60 -7.61 -1.55
CA GLU A 208 13.82 -8.37 -1.83
C GLU A 208 15.00 -7.70 -1.12
N ILE A 209 15.78 -8.48 -0.40
CA ILE A 209 17.02 -8.02 0.23
C ILE A 209 18.18 -8.61 -0.53
N LEU A 210 19.07 -7.74 -1.01
CA LEU A 210 20.25 -8.10 -1.81
C LEU A 210 21.51 -7.61 -1.11
N GLU A 211 22.56 -8.41 -1.18
CA GLU A 211 23.91 -8.03 -0.78
C GLU A 211 24.64 -7.45 -1.98
N GLU A 212 25.25 -6.28 -1.80
CA GLU A 212 26.20 -5.68 -2.73
C GLU A 212 27.54 -5.50 -2.00
N ASP A 213 28.63 -5.19 -2.73
CA ASP A 213 30.00 -5.17 -2.17
C ASP A 213 30.13 -4.32 -0.88
N ASP A 214 29.50 -3.16 -0.84
CA ASP A 214 29.59 -2.18 0.25
C ASP A 214 28.23 -1.75 0.83
N ALA A 215 27.16 -2.43 0.42
CA ALA A 215 25.80 -2.07 0.82
C ALA A 215 24.86 -3.28 0.86
N ILE A 216 23.74 -3.08 1.53
CA ILE A 216 22.55 -3.91 1.41
C ILE A 216 21.49 -3.10 0.69
N VAL A 217 20.88 -3.70 -0.33
CA VAL A 217 19.81 -3.07 -1.12
C VAL A 217 18.48 -3.75 -0.82
N LEU A 218 17.50 -2.95 -0.40
CA LEU A 218 16.12 -3.37 -0.28
C LEU A 218 15.34 -2.90 -1.51
N LYS A 219 14.81 -3.86 -2.28
CA LYS A 219 13.80 -3.58 -3.31
C LYS A 219 12.43 -3.79 -2.69
N LEU A 220 11.65 -2.73 -2.61
CA LEU A 220 10.28 -2.76 -2.11
C LEU A 220 9.35 -2.61 -3.31
N GLU A 221 8.39 -3.54 -3.46
CA GLU A 221 7.51 -3.55 -4.63
C GLU A 221 6.69 -2.26 -4.76
N GLU A 222 6.20 -1.71 -3.66
CA GLU A 222 5.40 -0.49 -3.70
C GLU A 222 6.20 0.69 -4.27
N TYR A 223 5.72 1.27 -5.37
CA TYR A 223 6.37 2.34 -6.14
C TYR A 223 7.76 2.00 -6.70
N ASP A 224 8.07 0.70 -6.89
CA ASP A 224 9.39 0.25 -7.36
C ASP A 224 10.54 0.85 -6.53
N THR A 225 10.32 0.94 -5.21
CA THR A 225 11.22 1.66 -4.31
C THR A 225 12.51 0.89 -4.09
N ILE A 226 13.65 1.53 -4.33
CA ILE A 226 14.98 1.00 -4.05
C ILE A 226 15.58 1.78 -2.87
N ARG A 227 15.91 1.06 -1.81
CA ARG A 227 16.55 1.62 -0.62
C ARG A 227 17.93 1.01 -0.44
N ARG A 228 18.96 1.85 -0.40
CA ARG A 228 20.34 1.46 -0.16
C ARG A 228 20.72 1.69 1.29
N ILE A 229 21.36 0.72 1.89
CA ILE A 229 21.93 0.75 3.26
C ILE A 229 23.44 0.60 3.11
N GLU A 230 24.19 1.63 3.44
CA GLU A 230 25.64 1.61 3.38
C GLU A 230 26.21 0.78 4.53
N MET A 231 27.10 -0.17 4.24
CA MET A 231 27.65 -1.12 5.21
C MET A 231 29.05 -0.75 5.72
N ALA A 232 29.60 0.41 5.34
CA ALA A 232 30.92 0.84 5.76
C ALA A 232 30.90 1.42 7.17
N ALA A 233 31.57 0.75 8.08
CA ALA A 233 31.56 1.06 9.52
C ALA A 233 32.25 2.40 9.93
N ASP A 234 33.09 3.00 9.08
CA ASP A 234 34.03 4.07 9.47
C ASP A 234 33.98 5.33 8.60
N HIS A 235 32.98 5.51 7.77
CA HIS A 235 32.86 6.77 7.03
C HIS A 235 32.18 7.83 7.90
N PRO A 236 32.83 9.00 8.13
CA PRO A 236 32.12 10.15 8.67
C PRO A 236 30.92 10.39 7.75
N GLN A 237 29.73 10.50 8.34
CA GLN A 237 28.51 10.75 7.56
C GLN A 237 28.77 11.97 6.67
N PRO A 238 28.78 11.84 5.35
CA PRO A 238 28.88 13.01 4.50
C PRO A 238 27.70 13.91 4.81
N SER A 239 27.84 15.21 4.56
CA SER A 239 26.71 16.12 4.56
C SER A 239 25.74 15.70 3.46
N VAL A 240 24.86 14.75 3.77
CA VAL A 240 23.90 14.18 2.81
C VAL A 240 22.66 15.06 2.77
N ALA A 241 22.21 15.38 1.57
CA ALA A 241 20.93 16.06 1.42
C ALA A 241 19.79 15.17 1.93
N ALA A 242 18.85 15.77 2.64
CA ALA A 242 17.68 15.05 3.12
C ALA A 242 16.85 14.50 1.95
N SER A 243 16.36 13.27 2.08
CA SER A 243 15.54 12.59 1.09
C SER A 243 14.34 11.91 1.73
N ILE A 244 13.38 11.46 0.92
CA ILE A 244 12.22 10.73 1.44
C ILE A 244 12.61 9.39 2.08
N LEU A 245 13.70 8.76 1.64
CA LEU A 245 14.20 7.51 2.22
C LEU A 245 15.29 7.74 3.27
N GLY A 246 15.78 8.98 3.40
CA GLY A 246 16.88 9.33 4.30
C GLY A 246 18.22 8.79 3.82
N TYR A 247 19.17 8.76 4.74
CA TYR A 247 20.48 8.13 4.59
C TYR A 247 20.62 7.02 5.62
N SER A 248 20.83 5.78 5.15
CA SER A 248 20.84 4.57 5.96
C SER A 248 22.26 4.00 6.06
N VAL A 249 22.71 3.70 7.28
CA VAL A 249 23.99 3.03 7.56
C VAL A 249 23.70 1.77 8.36
N GLY A 250 24.19 0.63 7.88
CA GLY A 250 24.01 -0.69 8.47
C GLY A 250 25.28 -1.21 9.13
N ARG A 251 25.08 -2.11 10.09
CA ARG A 251 26.12 -2.94 10.69
C ARG A 251 25.51 -4.27 11.10
N TRP A 252 26.35 -5.29 11.17
CA TRP A 252 25.96 -6.57 11.76
C TRP A 252 26.27 -6.57 13.26
N GLU A 253 25.31 -6.98 14.06
CA GLU A 253 25.46 -7.34 15.47
C GLU A 253 25.10 -8.83 15.58
N ASP A 254 26.12 -9.70 15.57
CA ASP A 254 25.97 -11.13 15.37
C ASP A 254 25.18 -11.44 14.09
N GLU A 255 23.99 -12.04 14.19
CA GLU A 255 23.10 -12.36 13.06
C GLU A 255 21.98 -11.31 12.85
N ILE A 256 22.08 -10.17 13.52
CA ILE A 256 21.09 -9.08 13.43
C ILE A 256 21.65 -7.97 12.55
N LEU A 257 20.98 -7.63 11.47
CA LEU A 257 21.27 -6.42 10.73
C LEU A 257 20.64 -5.23 11.47
N VAL A 258 21.48 -4.31 11.92
CA VAL A 258 21.06 -3.06 12.58
C VAL A 258 21.30 -1.90 11.61
N VAL A 259 20.28 -1.08 11.39
CA VAL A 259 20.32 0.04 10.44
C VAL A 259 19.94 1.32 11.14
N ASN A 260 20.75 2.39 10.98
CA ASN A 260 20.42 3.72 11.44
C ASN A 260 20.15 4.63 10.24
N THR A 261 19.00 5.31 10.25
CA THR A 261 18.58 6.22 9.18
C THR A 261 18.38 7.62 9.72
N THR A 262 18.97 8.58 9.01
CA THR A 262 18.91 10.02 9.28
C THR A 262 18.59 10.80 8.00
N ALA A 263 18.62 12.12 8.05
CA ALA A 263 18.37 13.01 6.90
C ALA A 263 17.04 12.73 6.17
N LEU A 264 15.98 12.52 6.96
CA LEU A 264 14.63 12.25 6.48
C LEU A 264 13.89 13.56 6.13
N ASN A 265 13.12 13.56 5.04
CA ASN A 265 12.24 14.67 4.68
C ASN A 265 10.85 14.24 4.19
N TYR A 266 10.45 12.98 4.43
CA TYR A 266 9.06 12.58 4.16
C TYR A 266 8.14 13.18 5.20
N PRO A 267 6.97 13.75 4.83
CA PRO A 267 6.19 14.57 5.75
C PRO A 267 5.42 13.80 6.83
N PHE A 268 5.17 12.51 6.63
CA PHE A 268 4.29 11.72 7.51
C PHE A 268 4.92 10.42 7.99
N LEU A 269 4.58 10.01 9.20
CA LEU A 269 4.94 8.71 9.74
C LEU A 269 4.22 7.56 9.02
N ASN A 270 2.93 7.77 8.71
CA ASN A 270 2.04 6.81 8.08
C ASN A 270 0.81 7.50 7.46
N SER A 271 -0.13 6.71 6.95
CA SER A 271 -1.38 7.19 6.33
C SER A 271 -2.32 7.96 7.27
N SER A 272 -2.09 7.95 8.57
CA SER A 272 -2.95 8.68 9.53
C SER A 272 -2.61 10.17 9.65
N GLY A 273 -1.60 10.66 8.89
CA GLY A 273 -1.20 12.06 8.88
C GLY A 273 -0.45 12.51 10.13
N ILE A 274 0.16 11.59 10.89
CA ILE A 274 1.09 11.97 11.95
C ILE A 274 2.31 12.61 11.30
N PRO A 275 2.65 13.87 11.62
CA PRO A 275 3.79 14.54 10.98
C PRO A 275 5.11 13.89 11.39
N GLN A 276 6.10 14.02 10.51
CA GLN A 276 7.49 13.64 10.76
C GLN A 276 8.38 14.87 10.62
N SER A 277 9.26 15.08 11.58
CA SER A 277 10.23 16.19 11.53
C SER A 277 11.53 15.79 10.83
N THR A 278 12.30 16.78 10.38
CA THR A 278 13.65 16.57 9.83
C THR A 278 14.67 16.13 10.89
N ASP A 279 14.35 16.28 12.18
CA ASP A 279 15.17 15.80 13.30
C ASP A 279 14.88 14.34 13.64
N SER A 280 13.95 13.71 12.91
CA SER A 280 13.61 12.30 13.08
C SER A 280 14.80 11.39 12.75
N THR A 281 15.02 10.40 13.59
CA THR A 281 15.97 9.31 13.35
C THR A 281 15.28 7.96 13.53
N ILE A 282 15.77 6.96 12.81
CA ILE A 282 15.21 5.62 12.84
C ILE A 282 16.33 4.62 13.08
N GLU A 283 16.16 3.74 14.06
CA GLU A 283 16.96 2.53 14.23
C GLU A 283 16.09 1.32 13.86
N GLU A 284 16.61 0.43 13.02
CA GLU A 284 15.92 -0.77 12.56
C GLU A 284 16.75 -2.00 12.85
N ARG A 285 16.09 -3.12 13.10
CA ARG A 285 16.70 -4.42 13.37
C ARG A 285 16.00 -5.49 12.56
N PHE A 286 16.77 -6.30 11.82
CA PHE A 286 16.28 -7.42 11.01
C PHE A 286 16.95 -8.70 11.46
N TRP A 287 16.18 -9.74 11.76
CA TRP A 287 16.72 -11.04 12.16
C TRP A 287 15.77 -12.18 11.78
N LEU A 288 16.33 -13.36 11.55
CA LEU A 288 15.56 -14.55 11.26
C LEU A 288 15.03 -15.21 12.56
N ASN A 289 13.91 -15.95 12.43
CA ASN A 289 13.57 -16.96 13.43
C ASN A 289 14.43 -18.21 13.26
N GLU A 290 14.31 -19.18 14.19
CA GLU A 290 15.17 -20.38 14.26
C GLU A 290 15.18 -21.23 12.97
N ASP A 291 14.02 -21.35 12.29
CA ASP A 291 13.88 -22.18 11.09
C ASP A 291 14.04 -21.38 9.77
N GLY A 292 14.38 -20.11 9.85
CA GLY A 292 14.58 -19.24 8.68
C GLY A 292 13.31 -18.94 7.86
N SER A 293 12.14 -19.36 8.32
CA SER A 293 10.88 -19.13 7.61
C SER A 293 10.33 -17.71 7.74
N ARG A 294 10.87 -16.95 8.70
CA ARG A 294 10.36 -15.64 9.08
C ARG A 294 11.50 -14.65 9.29
N LEU A 295 11.39 -13.49 8.65
CA LEU A 295 12.19 -12.30 8.89
C LEU A 295 11.44 -11.40 9.88
N ASN A 296 11.97 -11.27 11.08
CA ASN A 296 11.47 -10.34 12.08
C ASN A 296 12.06 -8.96 11.84
N TYR A 297 11.29 -7.95 12.19
CA TYR A 297 11.65 -6.56 12.02
C TYR A 297 11.15 -5.73 13.20
N GLU A 298 12.05 -4.94 13.74
CA GLU A 298 11.76 -3.90 14.73
C GLU A 298 12.31 -2.58 14.26
N MET A 299 11.56 -1.52 14.45
CA MET A 299 11.94 -0.16 14.11
C MET A 299 11.64 0.76 15.27
N THR A 300 12.64 1.50 15.75
CA THR A 300 12.48 2.53 16.76
C THR A 300 12.67 3.91 16.13
N ILE A 301 11.63 4.74 16.21
CA ILE A 301 11.60 6.11 15.69
C ILE A 301 11.77 7.07 16.84
N THR A 302 12.76 7.96 16.74
CA THR A 302 12.97 9.08 17.64
C THR A 302 12.69 10.38 16.90
N ASP A 303 11.60 11.05 17.25
CA ASP A 303 11.20 12.35 16.70
C ASP A 303 10.73 13.24 17.88
N PRO A 304 11.64 14.03 18.46
CA PRO A 304 11.34 14.80 19.67
C PRO A 304 10.35 15.96 19.45
N VAL A 305 10.08 16.31 18.19
CA VAL A 305 9.09 17.33 17.82
C VAL A 305 7.68 16.75 17.89
N ASN A 306 7.51 15.52 17.38
CA ASN A 306 6.19 14.92 17.18
C ASN A 306 5.83 13.86 18.22
N PHE A 307 6.81 13.26 18.91
CA PHE A 307 6.57 12.23 19.92
C PHE A 307 7.08 12.64 21.30
N THR A 308 6.34 12.24 22.34
CA THR A 308 6.73 12.47 23.75
C THR A 308 7.77 11.47 24.25
N ARG A 309 7.99 10.37 23.52
CA ARG A 309 9.03 9.34 23.72
C ARG A 309 9.28 8.60 22.43
N PRO A 310 10.41 7.89 22.26
CA PRO A 310 10.62 7.01 21.10
C PRO A 310 9.47 6.01 20.90
N VAL A 311 9.22 5.68 19.64
CA VAL A 311 8.16 4.75 19.21
C VAL A 311 8.80 3.51 18.61
N THR A 312 8.53 2.36 19.20
CA THR A 312 8.98 1.08 18.65
C THR A 312 7.82 0.37 17.96
N LEU A 313 8.04 0.00 16.71
CA LEU A 313 7.10 -0.69 15.84
C LEU A 313 7.71 -2.03 15.43
N THR A 314 6.90 -3.06 15.37
CA THR A 314 7.33 -4.41 14.97
C THR A 314 6.51 -4.89 13.79
N LYS A 315 7.14 -5.68 12.95
CA LYS A 315 6.54 -6.33 11.79
C LYS A 315 7.27 -7.63 11.52
N PHE A 316 6.74 -8.47 10.63
CA PHE A 316 7.46 -9.61 10.10
C PHE A 316 7.05 -9.90 8.66
N TRP A 317 7.93 -10.56 7.97
CA TRP A 317 7.68 -11.19 6.67
C TRP A 317 7.88 -12.68 6.77
N THR A 318 7.34 -13.41 5.82
CA THR A 318 7.49 -14.87 5.72
C THR A 318 8.17 -15.24 4.41
N TRP A 319 8.91 -16.33 4.41
CA TRP A 319 9.54 -16.83 3.20
C TRP A 319 8.59 -17.78 2.47
N ARG A 320 8.37 -17.49 1.20
CA ARG A 320 7.61 -18.31 0.27
C ARG A 320 8.45 -18.50 -0.99
N PRO A 321 9.07 -19.69 -1.23
CA PRO A 321 9.87 -19.94 -2.43
C PRO A 321 9.07 -19.67 -3.71
N GLY A 322 9.72 -18.98 -4.67
CA GLY A 322 9.09 -18.61 -5.94
C GLY A 322 8.29 -17.30 -5.91
N GLU A 323 8.22 -16.61 -4.76
CA GLU A 323 7.69 -15.23 -4.72
C GLU A 323 8.70 -14.28 -5.35
N GLU A 324 8.20 -13.25 -6.01
CA GLU A 324 8.98 -12.24 -6.72
C GLU A 324 8.51 -10.83 -6.37
N VAL A 325 9.43 -9.87 -6.36
CA VAL A 325 9.12 -8.44 -6.40
C VAL A 325 8.78 -8.09 -7.85
N ARG A 326 7.56 -7.59 -8.09
CA ARG A 326 7.04 -7.29 -9.42
C ARG A 326 7.00 -5.79 -9.64
N PRO A 327 7.04 -5.31 -10.90
CA PRO A 327 6.80 -3.90 -11.19
C PRO A 327 5.47 -3.42 -10.61
N TYR A 328 5.47 -2.25 -9.98
CA TYR A 328 4.28 -1.70 -9.35
C TYR A 328 3.41 -0.90 -10.32
N ASP A 329 4.02 -0.23 -11.30
CA ASP A 329 3.35 0.51 -12.38
C ASP A 329 2.17 1.38 -11.88
N CYS A 330 2.42 2.31 -10.96
CA CYS A 330 1.39 3.23 -10.50
C CYS A 330 0.97 4.18 -11.63
N ILE A 331 -0.31 4.16 -12.01
CA ILE A 331 -0.87 4.99 -13.07
C ILE A 331 -2.11 5.72 -12.57
N LEU A 332 -2.17 7.05 -12.74
CA LEU A 332 -3.31 7.91 -12.39
C LEU A 332 -4.47 7.79 -13.40
#